data_2463d89ccefec3e8cd780badbf4470d1
#
_entry.id   2463d89ccefec3e8cd780badbf4470d1
#
_cell.length_a   1.000
_cell.length_b   1.000
_cell.length_c   1.000
_cell.angle_alpha   90.00
_cell.angle_beta   90.00
_cell.angle_gamma   90.00
#
_symmetry.space_group_name_H-M   'P 1'
#
loop_
_entity.id
_entity.type
_entity.pdbx_description
1 polymer ?
#
loop_
_entity_poly.entity_id
_entity_poly.type
_entity_poly.pdbx_seq_one_letter_code
_entity_poly.pdbx_strand_id
1 'polypeptide(L)'
;ASVLNKELGIFSFHDLLYYFPYKYVDRSRIYRIREIDGAMPYIQLKGEILGFETAGEGRQRRLIAHFSDGMGIVDLIWFQGIKYLIGKYKVHQEYIVFGKPTVFNGRINIAHPDIDPASELKLSAMGLQPYYNTTEKMKRSSLNSHAIEKMMKSLVGQLNEPLPETLSPALLAEHHLMPLTDALMNIHFPSGPDVLRKAEYRLKFEELFYVQLNILRYAKDRQRKYRGYVFEKVGDIFNGFYS
;
A
#
# COMPACT_ATOMS: atom_id res chain seq x y z
N ALA A 1 -14.12 0.16 -14.41
CA ALA A 1 -13.35 -0.80 -15.22
C ALA A 1 -12.47 -0.08 -16.26
N SER A 2 -12.99 0.74 -17.17
CA SER A 2 -12.22 1.33 -18.28
C SER A 2 -10.99 2.17 -17.85
N VAL A 3 -11.07 2.87 -16.72
CA VAL A 3 -9.95 3.67 -16.18
C VAL A 3 -8.85 2.77 -15.63
N LEU A 4 -9.19 1.72 -14.90
CA LEU A 4 -8.21 0.75 -14.39
C LEU A 4 -7.45 0.06 -15.52
N ASN A 5 -8.17 -0.33 -16.58
CA ASN A 5 -7.53 -0.95 -17.75
C ASN A 5 -6.54 0.00 -18.44
N LYS A 6 -6.94 1.25 -18.68
CA LYS A 6 -6.12 2.24 -19.42
C LYS A 6 -4.94 2.77 -18.62
N GLU A 7 -5.11 2.97 -17.32
CA GLU A 7 -4.11 3.64 -16.48
C GLU A 7 -3.18 2.66 -15.75
N LEU A 8 -3.67 1.46 -15.42
CA LEU A 8 -2.91 0.48 -14.64
C LEU A 8 -2.75 -0.89 -15.34
N GLY A 9 -3.37 -1.10 -16.51
CA GLY A 9 -3.33 -2.40 -17.19
C GLY A 9 -4.07 -3.52 -16.44
N ILE A 10 -5.03 -3.17 -15.58
CA ILE A 10 -5.82 -4.13 -14.81
C ILE A 10 -7.06 -4.51 -15.60
N PHE A 11 -7.14 -5.75 -16.09
CA PHE A 11 -8.23 -6.28 -16.91
C PHE A 11 -9.07 -7.32 -16.19
N SER A 12 -8.50 -7.98 -15.17
CA SER A 12 -9.12 -9.09 -14.45
C SER A 12 -9.03 -8.91 -12.93
N PHE A 13 -9.75 -9.75 -12.19
CA PHE A 13 -9.62 -9.84 -10.74
C PHE A 13 -8.24 -10.35 -10.32
N HIS A 14 -7.63 -11.20 -11.12
CA HIS A 14 -6.27 -11.66 -10.94
C HIS A 14 -5.29 -10.49 -11.01
N ASP A 15 -5.36 -9.64 -12.05
CA ASP A 15 -4.48 -8.48 -12.18
C ASP A 15 -4.65 -7.52 -11.00
N LEU A 16 -5.89 -7.34 -10.53
CA LEU A 16 -6.16 -6.53 -9.35
C LEU A 16 -5.51 -7.12 -8.09
N LEU A 17 -5.63 -8.45 -7.88
CA LEU A 17 -5.05 -9.14 -6.73
C LEU A 17 -3.51 -9.08 -6.72
N TYR A 18 -2.87 -9.00 -7.89
CA TYR A 18 -1.43 -8.83 -8.03
C TYR A 18 -0.99 -7.35 -8.16
N TYR A 19 -1.92 -6.42 -7.99
CA TYR A 19 -1.60 -5.01 -7.92
C TYR A 19 -1.23 -4.62 -6.49
N PHE A 20 0.04 -4.78 -6.13
CA PHE A 20 0.51 -4.64 -4.75
C PHE A 20 0.61 -3.19 -4.29
N PRO A 21 0.42 -2.93 -2.98
CA PRO A 21 0.69 -1.63 -2.38
C PRO A 21 2.18 -1.27 -2.53
N TYR A 22 2.46 0.01 -2.78
CA TYR A 22 3.85 0.49 -2.84
C TYR A 22 4.41 0.90 -1.47
N LYS A 23 3.53 1.14 -0.50
CA LYS A 23 3.88 1.43 0.89
C LYS A 23 2.73 1.09 1.82
N TYR A 24 3.07 1.02 3.10
CA TYR A 24 2.11 0.87 4.19
C TYR A 24 2.26 2.04 5.15
N VAL A 25 1.14 2.45 5.73
CA VAL A 25 1.12 3.47 6.78
C VAL A 25 0.56 2.83 8.03
N ASP A 26 1.33 2.93 9.11
CA ASP A 26 0.91 2.41 10.42
C ASP A 26 -0.16 3.32 11.02
N ARG A 27 -1.36 2.77 11.19
CA ARG A 27 -2.49 3.42 11.86
C ARG A 27 -2.83 2.75 13.21
N SER A 28 -1.90 1.97 13.77
CA SER A 28 -2.14 1.28 15.04
C SER A 28 -2.17 2.21 16.24
N ARG A 29 -1.50 3.38 16.15
CA ARG A 29 -1.39 4.33 17.26
C ARG A 29 -2.23 5.58 17.03
N ILE A 30 -3.10 5.88 18.02
CA ILE A 30 -3.79 7.16 18.13
C ILE A 30 -2.95 8.04 19.07
N TYR A 31 -2.49 9.18 18.56
CA TYR A 31 -1.70 10.15 19.32
C TYR A 31 -2.65 11.14 20.04
N ARG A 32 -2.17 11.72 21.13
CA ARG A 32 -2.80 12.90 21.72
C ARG A 32 -2.27 14.16 21.05
N ILE A 33 -3.12 15.19 20.92
CA ILE A 33 -2.72 16.45 20.26
C ILE A 33 -1.51 17.08 20.94
N ARG A 34 -1.38 16.96 22.25
CA ARG A 34 -0.21 17.46 23.01
C ARG A 34 1.10 16.72 22.74
N GLU A 35 1.03 15.51 22.17
CA GLU A 35 2.21 14.66 21.88
C GLU A 35 2.77 14.90 20.49
N ILE A 36 2.04 15.64 19.65
CA ILE A 36 2.43 15.84 18.25
C ILE A 36 3.30 17.07 18.07
N ASP A 37 4.21 16.97 17.12
CA ASP A 37 4.99 18.07 16.57
C ASP A 37 4.92 18.12 15.05
N GLY A 38 5.41 19.20 14.44
CA GLY A 38 5.39 19.37 12.99
C GLY A 38 6.40 18.52 12.22
N ALA A 39 7.32 17.81 12.91
CA ALA A 39 8.32 16.96 12.28
C ALA A 39 7.88 15.50 12.19
N MET A 40 6.80 15.14 12.87
CA MET A 40 6.27 13.77 12.86
C MET A 40 5.83 13.33 11.46
N PRO A 41 5.91 12.01 11.17
CA PRO A 41 5.33 11.43 9.96
C PRO A 41 3.80 11.53 10.00
N TYR A 42 3.12 10.78 9.14
CA TYR A 42 1.66 10.66 9.21
C TYR A 42 1.23 10.08 10.57
N ILE A 43 0.27 10.74 11.20
CA ILE A 43 -0.26 10.37 12.51
C ILE A 43 -1.77 10.22 12.48
N GLN A 44 -2.31 9.56 13.50
CA GLN A 44 -3.75 9.40 13.70
C GLN A 44 -4.15 10.04 15.02
N LEU A 45 -5.22 10.86 14.98
CA LEU A 45 -5.81 11.53 16.13
C LEU A 45 -7.26 11.09 16.29
N LYS A 46 -7.75 11.04 17.53
CA LYS A 46 -9.17 10.88 17.83
C LYS A 46 -9.66 12.09 18.59
N GLY A 47 -10.80 12.65 18.18
CA GLY A 47 -11.39 13.82 18.81
C GLY A 47 -12.64 14.29 18.09
N GLU A 48 -13.05 15.53 18.33
CA GLU A 48 -14.22 16.16 17.74
C GLU A 48 -13.87 17.47 17.02
N ILE A 49 -14.70 17.85 16.04
CA ILE A 49 -14.64 19.14 15.39
C ILE A 49 -15.44 20.13 16.25
N LEU A 50 -14.77 21.15 16.76
CA LEU A 50 -15.40 22.21 17.57
C LEU A 50 -16.09 23.26 16.71
N GLY A 51 -15.61 23.52 15.51
CA GLY A 51 -16.17 24.52 14.60
C GLY A 51 -15.40 24.64 13.32
N PHE A 52 -15.97 25.41 12.38
CA PHE A 52 -15.38 25.69 11.09
C PHE A 52 -15.17 27.20 10.90
N GLU A 53 -14.03 27.55 10.33
CA GLU A 53 -13.70 28.89 9.90
C GLU A 53 -13.33 28.89 8.42
N THR A 54 -13.66 29.96 7.71
CA THR A 54 -13.20 30.16 6.33
C THR A 54 -12.28 31.37 6.30
N ALA A 55 -11.03 31.17 5.90
CA ALA A 55 -10.02 32.21 5.82
C ALA A 55 -9.53 32.42 4.38
N GLY A 56 -9.13 33.67 4.05
CA GLY A 56 -8.64 34.07 2.74
C GLY A 56 -9.73 34.32 1.71
N GLU A 57 -9.35 34.95 0.60
CA GLU A 57 -10.25 35.32 -0.48
C GLU A 57 -9.82 34.69 -1.82
N GLY A 58 -10.77 34.56 -2.73
CA GLY A 58 -10.54 34.06 -4.08
C GLY A 58 -9.85 32.70 -4.11
N ARG A 59 -8.68 32.60 -4.77
CA ARG A 59 -7.89 31.36 -4.90
C ARG A 59 -7.16 30.95 -3.62
N GLN A 60 -7.03 31.85 -2.64
CA GLN A 60 -6.39 31.58 -1.35
C GLN A 60 -7.39 31.17 -0.27
N ARG A 61 -8.67 31.06 -0.62
CA ARG A 61 -9.74 30.65 0.30
C ARG A 61 -9.50 29.22 0.78
N ARG A 62 -9.52 29.03 2.10
CA ARG A 62 -9.34 27.74 2.76
C ARG A 62 -10.40 27.53 3.83
N LEU A 63 -10.77 26.29 4.06
CA LEU A 63 -11.57 25.87 5.20
C LEU A 63 -10.62 25.42 6.30
N ILE A 64 -10.88 25.85 7.51
CA ILE A 64 -10.19 25.45 8.73
C ILE A 64 -11.23 24.81 9.64
N ALA A 65 -10.99 23.60 10.12
CA ALA A 65 -11.77 22.98 11.18
C ALA A 65 -10.90 22.88 12.43
N HIS A 66 -11.40 23.40 13.54
CA HIS A 66 -10.75 23.30 14.84
C HIS A 66 -11.07 21.94 15.42
N PHE A 67 -10.07 21.06 15.51
CA PHE A 67 -10.21 19.70 15.99
C PHE A 67 -9.56 19.55 17.36
N SER A 68 -10.29 18.93 18.31
CA SER A 68 -9.85 18.77 19.69
C SER A 68 -10.00 17.34 20.19
N ASP A 69 -9.04 16.89 20.99
CA ASP A 69 -9.10 15.66 21.77
C ASP A 69 -9.46 15.89 23.25
N GLY A 70 -9.92 17.12 23.58
CA GLY A 70 -10.20 17.56 24.94
C GLY A 70 -8.96 18.06 25.71
N MET A 71 -7.74 17.88 25.20
CA MET A 71 -6.48 18.31 25.83
C MET A 71 -5.67 19.29 24.98
N GLY A 72 -6.01 19.40 23.70
CA GLY A 72 -5.36 20.31 22.76
C GLY A 72 -6.26 20.60 21.57
N ILE A 73 -5.79 21.51 20.71
CA ILE A 73 -6.46 21.87 19.47
C ILE A 73 -5.46 21.82 18.32
N VAL A 74 -5.87 21.24 17.19
CA VAL A 74 -5.13 21.23 15.93
C VAL A 74 -6.04 21.70 14.80
N ASP A 75 -5.50 22.48 13.87
CA ASP A 75 -6.26 22.99 12.74
C ASP A 75 -6.20 22.01 11.56
N LEU A 76 -7.35 21.58 11.08
CA LEU A 76 -7.48 20.77 9.86
C LEU A 76 -7.79 21.72 8.70
N ILE A 77 -6.96 21.67 7.64
CA ILE A 77 -7.01 22.70 6.58
C ILE A 77 -7.31 22.07 5.22
N TRP A 78 -8.27 22.65 4.48
CA TRP A 78 -8.57 22.29 3.11
C TRP A 78 -8.57 23.51 2.21
N PHE A 79 -7.94 23.39 1.06
CA PHE A 79 -7.88 24.45 0.03
C PHE A 79 -8.90 24.27 -1.09
N GLN A 80 -9.62 23.13 -1.11
CA GLN A 80 -10.61 22.80 -2.15
C GLN A 80 -11.83 22.09 -1.53
N GLY A 81 -12.96 22.12 -2.23
CA GLY A 81 -14.16 21.38 -1.81
C GLY A 81 -14.91 21.96 -0.59
N ILE A 82 -14.66 23.22 -0.22
CA ILE A 82 -15.11 23.85 1.04
C ILE A 82 -16.61 23.65 1.31
N LYS A 83 -17.48 23.93 0.33
CA LYS A 83 -18.93 23.80 0.50
C LYS A 83 -19.37 22.36 0.79
N TYR A 84 -18.71 21.39 0.12
CA TYR A 84 -18.98 19.98 0.33
C TYR A 84 -18.54 19.51 1.72
N LEU A 85 -17.35 19.95 2.16
CA LEU A 85 -16.77 19.54 3.44
C LEU A 85 -17.56 20.06 4.65
N ILE A 86 -18.03 21.31 4.62
CA ILE A 86 -18.89 21.88 5.67
C ILE A 86 -20.19 21.08 5.80
N GLY A 87 -20.77 20.59 4.70
CA GLY A 87 -21.96 19.74 4.74
C GLY A 87 -21.71 18.29 5.12
N LYS A 88 -20.47 17.82 4.95
CA LYS A 88 -20.10 16.42 5.22
C LYS A 88 -19.80 16.15 6.70
N TYR A 89 -19.12 17.07 7.37
CA TYR A 89 -18.67 16.88 8.75
C TYR A 89 -19.53 17.69 9.72
N LYS A 90 -19.86 17.08 10.86
CA LYS A 90 -20.67 17.69 11.90
C LYS A 90 -19.81 18.12 13.08
N VAL A 91 -20.12 19.27 13.67
CA VAL A 91 -19.52 19.73 14.94
C VAL A 91 -19.97 18.82 16.09
N HIS A 92 -19.11 18.67 17.09
CA HIS A 92 -19.36 17.86 18.31
C HIS A 92 -19.63 16.37 18.00
N GLN A 93 -19.18 15.87 16.86
CA GLN A 93 -19.15 14.45 16.55
C GLN A 93 -17.71 13.96 16.62
N GLU A 94 -17.52 12.74 17.18
CA GLU A 94 -16.20 12.11 17.22
C GLU A 94 -15.74 11.61 15.84
N TYR A 95 -14.51 11.97 15.51
CA TYR A 95 -13.83 11.55 14.28
C TYR A 95 -12.45 10.98 14.58
N ILE A 96 -11.98 10.14 13.68
CA ILE A 96 -10.58 9.79 13.55
C ILE A 96 -10.02 10.60 12.39
N VAL A 97 -8.95 11.34 12.68
CA VAL A 97 -8.24 12.18 11.71
C VAL A 97 -6.89 11.55 11.44
N PHE A 98 -6.56 11.35 10.17
CA PHE A 98 -5.26 10.86 9.74
C PHE A 98 -4.61 11.86 8.79
N GLY A 99 -3.37 12.24 9.05
CA GLY A 99 -2.64 13.17 8.21
C GLY A 99 -1.23 13.47 8.71
N LYS A 100 -0.49 14.25 7.95
CA LYS A 100 0.85 14.71 8.33
C LYS A 100 0.75 16.04 9.04
N PRO A 101 1.21 16.15 10.30
CA PRO A 101 1.25 17.41 11.00
C PRO A 101 2.31 18.32 10.40
N THR A 102 2.04 19.61 10.38
CA THR A 102 2.97 20.66 9.96
C THR A 102 2.81 21.86 10.90
N VAL A 103 3.83 22.69 11.01
CA VAL A 103 3.77 23.94 11.78
C VAL A 103 3.62 25.11 10.84
N PHE A 104 2.61 25.92 11.05
CA PHE A 104 2.41 27.17 10.34
C PHE A 104 2.01 28.27 11.34
N ASN A 105 2.71 29.40 11.34
CA ASN A 105 2.51 30.50 12.30
C ASN A 105 2.50 30.06 13.78
N GLY A 106 3.39 29.13 14.14
CA GLY A 106 3.51 28.61 15.50
C GLY A 106 2.37 27.65 15.93
N ARG A 107 1.45 27.30 15.04
CA ARG A 107 0.38 26.34 15.31
C ARG A 107 0.56 25.07 14.51
N ILE A 108 0.21 23.95 15.12
CA ILE A 108 0.19 22.67 14.41
C ILE A 108 -1.08 22.59 13.59
N ASN A 109 -0.94 22.19 12.35
CA ASN A 109 -2.05 21.97 11.42
C ASN A 109 -1.83 20.70 10.60
N ILE A 110 -2.92 20.18 10.04
CA ILE A 110 -2.93 19.02 9.15
C ILE A 110 -3.67 19.43 7.87
N ALA A 111 -2.92 19.46 6.75
CA ALA A 111 -3.49 19.82 5.46
C ALA A 111 -4.10 18.59 4.77
N HIS A 112 -5.33 18.74 4.25
CA HIS A 112 -6.08 17.68 3.56
C HIS A 112 -6.08 16.33 4.30
N PRO A 113 -6.47 16.31 5.61
CA PRO A 113 -6.52 15.05 6.33
C PRO A 113 -7.59 14.10 5.78
N ASP A 114 -7.37 12.79 5.96
CA ASP A 114 -8.44 11.81 5.89
C ASP A 114 -9.22 11.86 7.21
N ILE A 115 -10.55 11.92 7.12
CA ILE A 115 -11.44 11.98 8.30
C ILE A 115 -12.55 10.94 8.16
N ASP A 116 -12.63 10.06 9.14
CA ASP A 116 -13.67 9.03 9.25
C ASP A 116 -14.43 9.19 10.58
N PRO A 117 -15.75 8.97 10.61
CA PRO A 117 -16.50 8.93 11.86
C PRO A 117 -15.93 7.85 12.80
N ALA A 118 -15.74 8.18 14.08
CA ALA A 118 -15.18 7.22 15.04
C ALA A 118 -16.07 5.97 15.22
N SER A 119 -17.36 6.08 14.97
CA SER A 119 -18.32 4.97 15.00
C SER A 119 -18.15 3.96 13.86
N GLU A 120 -17.55 4.37 12.74
CA GLU A 120 -17.30 3.51 11.59
C GLU A 120 -15.94 2.81 11.65
N LEU A 121 -15.11 3.15 12.64
CA LEU A 121 -13.79 2.57 12.81
C LEU A 121 -13.93 1.13 13.33
N LYS A 122 -13.95 0.17 12.41
CA LYS A 122 -13.78 -1.24 12.77
C LYS A 122 -12.36 -1.43 13.27
N LEU A 123 -12.14 -2.28 14.28
CA LEU A 123 -10.80 -2.67 14.76
C LEU A 123 -9.84 -3.09 13.62
N SER A 124 -10.37 -3.51 12.48
CA SER A 124 -9.60 -3.81 11.25
C SER A 124 -8.96 -2.61 10.57
N ALA A 125 -9.27 -1.38 10.98
CA ALA A 125 -8.63 -0.16 10.50
C ALA A 125 -7.44 0.27 11.38
N MET A 126 -7.17 -0.45 12.47
CA MET A 126 -6.00 -0.27 13.33
C MET A 126 -4.91 -1.24 12.86
N GLY A 127 -3.99 -0.77 12.03
CA GLY A 127 -2.90 -1.59 11.50
C GLY A 127 -2.18 -0.93 10.35
N LEU A 128 -1.46 -1.72 9.60
CA LEU A 128 -0.74 -1.27 8.41
C LEU A 128 -1.73 -1.08 7.25
N GLN A 129 -2.05 0.18 6.95
CA GLN A 129 -2.92 0.50 5.81
C GLN A 129 -2.14 0.51 4.50
N PRO A 130 -2.59 -0.24 3.49
CA PRO A 130 -1.94 -0.27 2.19
C PRO A 130 -2.19 1.02 1.39
N TYR A 131 -1.15 1.50 0.70
CA TYR A 131 -1.25 2.60 -0.26
C TYR A 131 -0.91 2.10 -1.65
N TYR A 132 -1.83 2.33 -2.59
CA TYR A 132 -1.70 1.92 -3.99
C TYR A 132 -1.33 3.10 -4.87
N ASN A 133 -0.50 2.85 -5.88
CA ASN A 133 -0.19 3.85 -6.89
C ASN A 133 -1.45 4.26 -7.66
N THR A 134 -1.57 5.54 -7.94
CA THR A 134 -2.69 6.09 -8.71
C THR A 134 -2.20 7.24 -9.59
N THR A 135 -2.75 7.34 -10.80
CA THR A 135 -2.46 8.45 -11.70
C THR A 135 -3.33 9.67 -11.39
N GLU A 136 -2.94 10.84 -11.88
CA GLU A 136 -3.75 12.06 -11.71
C GLU A 136 -5.15 11.93 -12.38
N LYS A 137 -5.24 11.18 -13.49
CA LYS A 137 -6.54 10.89 -14.13
C LYS A 137 -7.43 10.04 -13.26
N MET A 138 -6.86 9.04 -12.57
CA MET A 138 -7.59 8.21 -11.63
C MET A 138 -8.14 9.04 -10.47
N LYS A 139 -7.32 9.91 -9.88
CA LYS A 139 -7.73 10.80 -8.79
C LYS A 139 -8.90 11.73 -9.21
N ARG A 140 -8.85 12.29 -10.42
CA ARG A 140 -9.95 13.10 -10.99
C ARG A 140 -11.25 12.29 -11.17
N SER A 141 -11.14 10.98 -11.35
CA SER A 141 -12.27 10.04 -11.44
C SER A 141 -12.65 9.42 -10.11
N SER A 142 -12.22 9.98 -8.98
CA SER A 142 -12.42 9.47 -7.61
C SER A 142 -11.85 8.06 -7.38
N LEU A 143 -10.93 7.61 -8.24
CA LEU A 143 -10.20 6.34 -8.10
C LEU A 143 -8.84 6.60 -7.43
N ASN A 144 -8.88 7.00 -6.17
CA ASN A 144 -7.68 7.16 -5.35
C ASN A 144 -7.26 5.83 -4.69
N SER A 145 -6.17 5.84 -3.92
CA SER A 145 -5.66 4.65 -3.20
C SER A 145 -6.73 3.99 -2.32
N HIS A 146 -7.55 4.79 -1.63
CA HIS A 146 -8.62 4.26 -0.76
C HIS A 146 -9.72 3.56 -1.58
N ALA A 147 -10.04 4.06 -2.78
CA ALA A 147 -10.99 3.37 -3.66
C ALA A 147 -10.47 2.01 -4.13
N ILE A 148 -9.15 1.91 -4.43
CA ILE A 148 -8.50 0.62 -4.77
C ILE A 148 -8.51 -0.30 -3.55
N GLU A 149 -8.16 0.18 -2.36
CA GLU A 149 -8.22 -0.57 -1.11
C GLU A 149 -9.62 -1.16 -0.89
N LYS A 150 -10.67 -0.36 -1.08
CA LYS A 150 -12.06 -0.80 -0.93
C LYS A 150 -12.42 -1.90 -1.93
N MET A 151 -12.00 -1.76 -3.19
CA MET A 151 -12.20 -2.81 -4.21
C MET A 151 -11.44 -4.08 -3.85
N MET A 152 -10.19 -3.96 -3.39
CA MET A 152 -9.38 -5.09 -2.95
C MET A 152 -10.03 -5.81 -1.76
N LYS A 153 -10.53 -5.06 -0.79
CA LYS A 153 -11.22 -5.62 0.38
C LYS A 153 -12.49 -6.39 -0.01
N SER A 154 -13.24 -5.86 -0.99
CA SER A 154 -14.40 -6.56 -1.53
C SER A 154 -13.99 -7.82 -2.29
N LEU A 155 -12.91 -7.78 -3.09
CA LEU A 155 -12.40 -8.92 -3.83
C LEU A 155 -11.94 -10.03 -2.88
N VAL A 156 -11.07 -9.70 -1.92
CA VAL A 156 -10.55 -10.67 -0.93
C VAL A 156 -11.68 -11.27 -0.09
N GLY A 157 -12.69 -10.46 0.28
CA GLY A 157 -13.86 -10.94 1.02
C GLY A 157 -14.80 -11.88 0.23
N GLN A 158 -14.63 -11.98 -1.08
CA GLN A 158 -15.36 -12.89 -1.96
C GLN A 158 -14.59 -14.17 -2.31
N LEU A 159 -13.34 -14.29 -1.88
CA LEU A 159 -12.55 -15.51 -2.03
C LEU A 159 -13.07 -16.56 -1.05
N ASN A 160 -13.92 -17.45 -1.54
CA ASN A 160 -14.51 -18.53 -0.74
C ASN A 160 -13.60 -19.77 -0.64
N GLU A 161 -12.66 -19.92 -1.56
CA GLU A 161 -11.72 -21.03 -1.64
C GLU A 161 -10.28 -20.52 -1.69
N PRO A 162 -9.32 -21.28 -1.16
CA PRO A 162 -7.91 -20.95 -1.31
C PRO A 162 -7.51 -20.93 -2.79
N LEU A 163 -6.65 -20.00 -3.15
CA LEU A 163 -6.08 -19.94 -4.49
C LEU A 163 -5.18 -21.17 -4.73
N PRO A 164 -5.13 -21.69 -5.95
CA PRO A 164 -4.24 -22.79 -6.28
C PRO A 164 -2.77 -22.44 -5.93
N GLU A 165 -2.12 -23.32 -5.16
CA GLU A 165 -0.73 -23.13 -4.79
C GLU A 165 0.18 -23.33 -6.01
N THR A 166 1.15 -22.47 -6.17
CA THR A 166 2.04 -22.45 -7.32
C THR A 166 3.38 -23.14 -7.05
N LEU A 167 3.78 -23.25 -5.79
CA LEU A 167 5.01 -23.93 -5.37
C LEU A 167 4.71 -25.31 -4.79
N SER A 168 5.66 -26.25 -4.94
CA SER A 168 5.50 -27.59 -4.36
C SER A 168 5.51 -27.54 -2.83
N PRO A 169 4.82 -28.47 -2.14
CA PRO A 169 4.85 -28.57 -0.68
C PRO A 169 6.27 -28.70 -0.12
N ALA A 170 7.18 -29.35 -0.85
CA ALA A 170 8.57 -29.50 -0.46
C ALA A 170 9.29 -28.14 -0.38
N LEU A 171 9.11 -27.28 -1.39
CA LEU A 171 9.69 -25.93 -1.40
C LEU A 171 9.10 -25.05 -0.29
N LEU A 172 7.79 -25.15 -0.06
CA LEU A 172 7.15 -24.40 1.03
C LEU A 172 7.74 -24.78 2.38
N ALA A 173 7.94 -26.07 2.64
CA ALA A 173 8.51 -26.59 3.88
C ALA A 173 9.99 -26.21 4.04
N GLU A 174 10.81 -26.43 2.99
CA GLU A 174 12.26 -26.19 3.01
C GLU A 174 12.60 -24.72 3.27
N HIS A 175 11.86 -23.81 2.66
CA HIS A 175 12.10 -22.35 2.76
C HIS A 175 11.18 -21.64 3.75
N HIS A 176 10.40 -22.37 4.54
CA HIS A 176 9.45 -21.84 5.52
C HIS A 176 8.51 -20.78 4.94
N LEU A 177 8.03 -21.01 3.71
CA LEU A 177 7.16 -20.09 2.99
C LEU A 177 5.71 -20.25 3.43
N MET A 178 5.00 -19.11 3.55
CA MET A 178 3.57 -19.17 3.79
C MET A 178 2.81 -19.57 2.50
N PRO A 179 1.58 -20.14 2.62
CA PRO A 179 0.74 -20.43 1.47
C PRO A 179 0.46 -19.18 0.63
N LEU A 180 0.24 -19.36 -0.69
CA LEU A 180 0.01 -18.26 -1.63
C LEU A 180 -1.18 -17.40 -1.22
N THR A 181 -2.31 -18.01 -0.85
CA THR A 181 -3.51 -17.29 -0.41
C THR A 181 -3.21 -16.38 0.78
N ASP A 182 -2.52 -16.91 1.80
CA ASP A 182 -2.16 -16.14 2.98
C ASP A 182 -1.19 -15.01 2.64
N ALA A 183 -0.25 -15.24 1.73
CA ALA A 183 0.67 -14.21 1.27
C ALA A 183 -0.06 -13.07 0.55
N LEU A 184 -0.98 -13.40 -0.36
CA LEU A 184 -1.78 -12.41 -1.08
C LEU A 184 -2.76 -11.66 -0.16
N MET A 185 -3.34 -12.32 0.83
CA MET A 185 -4.16 -11.64 1.82
C MET A 185 -3.34 -10.67 2.68
N ASN A 186 -2.17 -11.11 3.15
CA ASN A 186 -1.34 -10.32 4.05
C ASN A 186 -0.49 -9.25 3.35
N ILE A 187 -0.26 -9.33 2.04
CA ILE A 187 0.34 -8.23 1.29
C ILE A 187 -0.65 -7.06 1.15
N HIS A 188 -1.94 -7.32 1.11
CA HIS A 188 -2.97 -6.28 1.01
C HIS A 188 -3.47 -5.80 2.37
N PHE A 189 -3.65 -6.71 3.34
CA PHE A 189 -4.21 -6.42 4.66
C PHE A 189 -3.40 -7.14 5.75
N PRO A 190 -2.16 -6.70 5.99
CA PRO A 190 -1.29 -7.36 6.94
C PRO A 190 -1.81 -7.18 8.37
N SER A 191 -1.81 -8.26 9.15
CA SER A 191 -2.14 -8.23 10.58
C SER A 191 -1.02 -7.63 11.44
N GLY A 192 0.18 -7.45 10.87
CA GLY A 192 1.32 -6.83 11.52
C GLY A 192 2.58 -6.82 10.65
N PRO A 193 3.64 -6.11 11.08
CA PRO A 193 4.87 -5.97 10.29
C PRO A 193 5.57 -7.30 9.99
N ASP A 194 5.54 -8.25 10.94
CA ASP A 194 6.20 -9.54 10.77
C ASP A 194 5.50 -10.41 9.74
N VAL A 195 4.17 -10.40 9.74
CA VAL A 195 3.35 -11.15 8.78
C VAL A 195 3.51 -10.54 7.39
N LEU A 196 3.57 -9.20 7.30
CA LEU A 196 3.85 -8.50 6.05
C LEU A 196 5.21 -8.93 5.47
N ARG A 197 6.28 -8.97 6.28
CA ARG A 197 7.61 -9.42 5.82
C ARG A 197 7.59 -10.85 5.29
N LYS A 198 6.85 -11.76 5.94
CA LYS A 198 6.69 -13.13 5.46
C LYS A 198 5.94 -13.20 4.13
N ALA A 199 4.87 -12.40 3.97
CA ALA A 199 4.13 -12.29 2.72
C ALA A 199 5.01 -11.75 1.58
N GLU A 200 5.74 -10.66 1.82
CA GLU A 200 6.70 -10.12 0.85
C GLU A 200 7.78 -11.13 0.47
N TYR A 201 8.34 -11.85 1.45
CA TYR A 201 9.35 -12.87 1.21
C TYR A 201 8.81 -13.98 0.32
N ARG A 202 7.60 -14.48 0.61
CA ARG A 202 6.92 -15.52 -0.18
C ARG A 202 6.72 -15.09 -1.65
N LEU A 203 6.21 -13.88 -1.87
CA LEU A 203 5.93 -13.39 -3.22
C LEU A 203 7.20 -13.10 -4.00
N LYS A 204 8.21 -12.50 -3.38
CA LYS A 204 9.53 -12.27 -3.98
C LYS A 204 10.25 -13.58 -4.31
N PHE A 205 10.17 -14.57 -3.40
CA PHE A 205 10.75 -15.90 -3.63
C PHE A 205 10.13 -16.54 -4.88
N GLU A 206 8.80 -16.53 -4.98
CA GLU A 206 8.10 -17.11 -6.12
C GLU A 206 8.50 -16.45 -7.45
N GLU A 207 8.49 -15.12 -7.49
CA GLU A 207 8.88 -14.37 -8.69
C GLU A 207 10.30 -14.74 -9.13
N LEU A 208 11.26 -14.70 -8.21
CA LEU A 208 12.67 -15.02 -8.50
C LEU A 208 12.86 -16.48 -8.86
N PHE A 209 12.13 -17.40 -8.19
CA PHE A 209 12.17 -18.83 -8.49
C PHE A 209 11.74 -19.12 -9.93
N TYR A 210 10.63 -18.55 -10.38
CA TYR A 210 10.15 -18.77 -11.75
C TYR A 210 11.04 -18.09 -12.80
N VAL A 211 11.59 -16.91 -12.50
CA VAL A 211 12.61 -16.29 -13.36
C VAL A 211 13.82 -17.20 -13.52
N GLN A 212 14.36 -17.71 -12.41
CA GLN A 212 15.52 -18.61 -12.42
C GLN A 212 15.20 -19.93 -13.12
N LEU A 213 14.03 -20.50 -12.87
CA LEU A 213 13.59 -21.74 -13.54
C LEU A 213 13.48 -21.56 -15.07
N ASN A 214 12.98 -20.43 -15.52
CA ASN A 214 12.91 -20.12 -16.96
C ASN A 214 14.30 -19.96 -17.58
N ILE A 215 15.25 -19.31 -16.90
CA ILE A 215 16.63 -19.19 -17.34
C ILE A 215 17.28 -20.58 -17.48
N LEU A 216 17.12 -21.44 -16.46
CA LEU A 216 17.66 -22.80 -16.49
C LEU A 216 17.03 -23.66 -17.59
N ARG A 217 15.71 -23.55 -17.78
CA ARG A 217 15.00 -24.22 -18.86
C ARG A 217 15.54 -23.79 -20.22
N TYR A 218 15.69 -22.48 -20.42
CA TYR A 218 16.23 -21.94 -21.67
C TYR A 218 17.67 -22.39 -21.91
N ALA A 219 18.53 -22.40 -20.90
CA ALA A 219 19.90 -22.89 -20.99
C ALA A 219 19.94 -24.37 -21.35
N LYS A 220 19.09 -25.20 -20.73
CA LYS A 220 19.00 -26.65 -21.03
C LYS A 220 18.47 -26.91 -22.42
N ASP A 221 17.48 -26.18 -22.91
CA ASP A 221 16.95 -26.30 -24.24
C ASP A 221 17.98 -25.88 -25.29
N ARG A 222 18.78 -24.85 -25.01
CA ARG A 222 19.89 -24.42 -25.84
C ARG A 222 20.99 -25.51 -25.93
N GLN A 223 21.36 -26.13 -24.79
CA GLN A 223 22.33 -27.25 -24.80
C GLN A 223 21.84 -28.45 -25.60
N ARG A 224 20.54 -28.74 -25.61
CA ARG A 224 19.94 -29.81 -26.41
C ARG A 224 19.92 -29.50 -27.90
N LYS A 225 19.65 -28.24 -28.27
CA LYS A 225 19.57 -27.79 -29.65
C LYS A 225 20.91 -27.62 -30.31
N TYR A 226 21.87 -27.11 -29.59
CA TYR A 226 23.18 -26.76 -30.11
C TYR A 226 24.26 -27.61 -29.43
N ARG A 227 24.62 -28.73 -30.05
CA ARG A 227 25.80 -29.50 -29.65
C ARG A 227 27.03 -28.69 -30.03
N GLY A 228 27.84 -28.29 -29.05
CA GLY A 228 29.13 -27.67 -29.29
C GLY A 228 30.07 -28.65 -30.05
N TYR A 229 31.07 -28.08 -30.69
CA TYR A 229 32.12 -28.90 -31.29
C TYR A 229 32.91 -29.59 -30.17
N VAL A 230 32.99 -30.92 -30.24
CA VAL A 230 33.77 -31.73 -29.29
C VAL A 230 35.17 -31.93 -29.91
N PHE A 231 36.17 -31.34 -29.28
CA PHE A 231 37.57 -31.60 -29.67
C PHE A 231 37.97 -32.96 -29.07
N GLU A 232 38.13 -33.97 -29.94
CA GLU A 232 38.51 -35.34 -29.51
C GLU A 232 39.95 -35.42 -28.99
N LYS A 233 40.83 -34.53 -29.46
CA LYS A 233 42.23 -34.42 -29.02
C LYS A 233 42.56 -32.96 -28.71
N VAL A 234 43.06 -32.73 -27.54
CA VAL A 234 43.67 -31.47 -27.12
C VAL A 234 45.16 -31.63 -27.49
N GLY A 235 45.62 -30.83 -28.48
CA GLY A 235 47.00 -30.93 -28.95
C GLY A 235 48.04 -30.41 -27.96
N ASP A 236 49.32 -30.74 -28.23
CA ASP A 236 50.45 -30.38 -27.36
C ASP A 236 50.61 -28.87 -27.11
N ILE A 237 50.11 -28.04 -28.03
CA ILE A 237 50.09 -26.57 -27.89
C ILE A 237 49.26 -26.15 -26.68
N PHE A 238 48.11 -26.81 -26.43
CA PHE A 238 47.27 -26.52 -25.28
C PHE A 238 47.96 -26.92 -23.97
N ASN A 239 48.58 -28.08 -23.92
CA ASN A 239 49.32 -28.57 -22.78
C ASN A 239 50.51 -27.66 -22.44
N GLY A 240 51.21 -27.14 -23.49
CA GLY A 240 52.32 -26.21 -23.32
C GLY A 240 51.92 -24.79 -22.87
N PHE A 241 50.64 -24.44 -23.01
CA PHE A 241 50.15 -23.15 -22.52
C PHE A 241 49.84 -23.16 -21.00
N TYR A 242 49.55 -24.31 -20.43
CA TYR A 242 49.25 -24.50 -19.00
C TYR A 242 50.41 -25.10 -18.19
N SER A 243 51.56 -25.38 -18.83
CA SER A 243 52.82 -25.74 -18.16
C SER A 243 53.70 -24.52 -17.90
#